data_917426451c7edd9f349dc34372a1ac51
#
_entry.id   917426451c7edd9f349dc34372a1ac51
#
_cell.length_a   1.000
_cell.length_b   1.000
_cell.length_c   1.000
_cell.angle_alpha   90.00
_cell.angle_beta   90.00
_cell.angle_gamma   90.00
#
_symmetry.space_group_name_H-M   'P 1'
#
loop_
_entity.id
_entity.type
_entity.pdbx_description
1 polymer ?
#
loop_
_entity_poly.entity_id
_entity_poly.type
_entity_poly.pdbx_seq_one_letter_code
_entity_poly.pdbx_strand_id
1 'polypeptide(L)'
;RRTVPSERIKAVLGQLKGKEGKALVSALKFELKAFLISPEFLYRGFLAKPAGKKGRQIVDAFELAERLSYFIWEDMPDEELFESARKGELQTEEEIGRQVARMLVDSRARNLAESFGAQLLGLSSIDDQIKNNPIHLHALRTQPRDFLHYLFTEGRPVMELLDSNVTFVNQSTSGFYGNDRKRLAPFHKPRGIERQRTMNQRLEIKDAEGRGGILTMPSILSMNHGPILRGTWVLRTILGVRLGEPPADVPPIKPPPRGKKMTFRERFEAHRENVTCARCHEKIDPIGFALDGYDKNGRFLLASYHKRGNQPPIDTSGKLPSGEEFKDFEGLKHILLTKKRQQVLRNLTVQLLSYALCRKLGRGDQPVVEEIVGKANRENLTWEELLIEVANSTPFRESVFTQLETK
;
A
#
# COMPACT_ATOMS: atom_id res chain seq x y z
N ARG A 1 7.61 20.55 -16.36
CA ARG A 1 6.81 19.43 -16.87
C ARG A 1 6.82 19.34 -18.40
N ARG A 2 6.95 20.45 -19.10
CA ARG A 2 7.15 20.55 -20.56
C ARG A 2 8.04 21.71 -20.88
N THR A 3 8.64 21.71 -22.08
CA THR A 3 9.33 22.91 -22.58
C THR A 3 8.34 24.07 -22.66
N VAL A 4 8.65 25.18 -22.01
CA VAL A 4 7.81 26.37 -22.07
C VAL A 4 7.89 26.96 -23.49
N PRO A 5 6.77 27.19 -24.18
CA PRO A 5 6.80 27.80 -25.51
C PRO A 5 7.55 29.12 -25.50
N SER A 6 8.41 29.34 -26.51
CA SER A 6 9.22 30.56 -26.59
C SER A 6 8.38 31.84 -26.62
N GLU A 7 7.17 31.77 -27.14
CA GLU A 7 6.22 32.89 -27.13
C GLU A 7 5.77 33.28 -25.72
N ARG A 8 5.55 32.29 -24.84
CA ARG A 8 5.19 32.53 -23.44
C ARG A 8 6.38 33.14 -22.66
N ILE A 9 7.61 32.65 -22.94
CA ILE A 9 8.82 33.26 -22.37
C ILE A 9 8.95 34.71 -22.82
N LYS A 10 8.78 35.00 -24.12
CA LYS A 10 8.80 36.35 -24.67
C LYS A 10 7.74 37.25 -24.04
N ALA A 11 6.53 36.75 -23.83
CA ALA A 11 5.45 37.49 -23.19
C ALA A 11 5.81 37.89 -21.74
N VAL A 12 6.32 36.94 -20.94
CA VAL A 12 6.77 37.24 -19.56
C VAL A 12 7.93 38.22 -19.56
N LEU A 13 8.94 38.01 -20.41
CA LEU A 13 10.05 38.95 -20.54
C LEU A 13 9.62 40.35 -20.98
N GLY A 14 8.60 40.43 -21.85
CA GLY A 14 7.97 41.70 -22.27
C GLY A 14 7.35 42.47 -21.08
N GLN A 15 6.70 41.73 -20.16
CA GLN A 15 6.10 42.29 -18.95
C GLN A 15 7.17 42.81 -17.94
N LEU A 16 8.37 42.26 -17.99
CA LEU A 16 9.49 42.65 -17.10
C LEU A 16 10.37 43.71 -17.69
N LYS A 17 10.33 43.92 -19.00
CA LYS A 17 11.22 44.87 -19.74
C LYS A 17 11.07 46.31 -19.22
N GLY A 18 12.17 46.92 -18.91
CA GLY A 18 12.23 48.35 -18.46
C GLY A 18 11.79 48.53 -16.99
N LYS A 19 11.54 47.51 -16.25
CA LYS A 19 11.24 47.60 -14.81
C LYS A 19 12.48 47.35 -13.97
N GLU A 20 12.64 48.12 -12.90
CA GLU A 20 13.76 48.02 -11.96
C GLU A 20 13.27 48.08 -10.51
N GLY A 21 14.11 47.70 -9.58
CA GLY A 21 13.87 47.79 -8.14
C GLY A 21 12.54 47.16 -7.70
N LYS A 22 11.74 47.91 -6.96
CA LYS A 22 10.46 47.46 -6.42
C LYS A 22 9.44 47.12 -7.53
N ALA A 23 9.46 47.83 -8.67
CA ALA A 23 8.56 47.55 -9.79
C ALA A 23 8.85 46.20 -10.45
N LEU A 24 10.12 45.86 -10.63
CA LEU A 24 10.56 44.58 -11.13
C LEU A 24 10.13 43.41 -10.19
N VAL A 25 10.40 43.58 -8.89
CA VAL A 25 10.00 42.59 -7.88
C VAL A 25 8.48 42.35 -7.87
N SER A 26 7.70 43.44 -7.98
CA SER A 26 6.24 43.33 -8.02
C SER A 26 5.77 42.61 -9.26
N ALA A 27 6.34 42.88 -10.43
CA ALA A 27 6.01 42.20 -11.67
C ALA A 27 6.39 40.72 -11.65
N LEU A 28 7.57 40.38 -11.14
CA LEU A 28 8.00 38.96 -10.94
C LEU A 28 7.07 38.20 -9.99
N LYS A 29 6.66 38.84 -8.89
CA LYS A 29 5.70 38.23 -7.95
C LYS A 29 4.33 37.99 -8.62
N PHE A 30 3.89 38.89 -9.50
CA PHE A 30 2.65 38.73 -10.24
C PHE A 30 2.72 37.55 -11.21
N GLU A 31 3.77 37.48 -12.04
CA GLU A 31 3.98 36.39 -12.98
C GLU A 31 4.13 35.04 -12.25
N LEU A 32 4.86 34.99 -11.13
CA LEU A 32 4.98 33.79 -10.32
C LEU A 32 3.62 33.33 -9.76
N LYS A 33 2.81 34.26 -9.25
CA LYS A 33 1.45 33.94 -8.79
C LYS A 33 0.58 33.41 -9.94
N ALA A 34 0.61 34.06 -11.10
CA ALA A 34 -0.13 33.62 -12.28
C ALA A 34 0.28 32.22 -12.71
N PHE A 35 1.58 31.91 -12.66
CA PHE A 35 2.11 30.57 -12.92
C PHE A 35 1.59 29.53 -11.89
N LEU A 36 1.68 29.84 -10.58
CA LEU A 36 1.29 28.92 -9.51
C LEU A 36 -0.20 28.60 -9.49
N ILE A 37 -1.06 29.49 -10.00
CA ILE A 37 -2.51 29.25 -10.10
C ILE A 37 -2.94 28.75 -11.48
N SER A 38 -2.02 28.58 -12.43
CA SER A 38 -2.37 28.10 -13.76
C SER A 38 -2.81 26.64 -13.72
N PRO A 39 -3.78 26.24 -14.55
CA PRO A 39 -4.20 24.84 -14.66
C PRO A 39 -3.03 23.91 -14.96
N GLU A 40 -2.08 24.38 -15.75
CA GLU A 40 -0.88 23.63 -16.11
C GLU A 40 0.05 23.32 -14.92
N PHE A 41 0.02 24.16 -13.91
CA PHE A 41 0.76 23.93 -12.67
C PHE A 41 -0.03 23.06 -11.69
N LEU A 42 -1.33 23.35 -11.53
CA LEU A 42 -2.17 22.73 -10.51
C LEU A 42 -2.59 21.29 -10.86
N TYR A 43 -2.82 21.00 -12.13
CA TYR A 43 -3.37 19.71 -12.56
C TYR A 43 -2.39 18.94 -13.43
N ARG A 44 -2.28 17.62 -13.14
CA ARG A 44 -1.56 16.69 -14.01
C ARG A 44 -2.45 16.24 -15.17
N GLY A 45 -1.86 16.00 -16.34
CA GLY A 45 -2.59 15.46 -17.50
C GLY A 45 -3.63 16.41 -18.09
N PHE A 46 -3.66 17.69 -17.66
CA PHE A 46 -4.62 18.67 -18.17
C PHE A 46 -4.26 19.21 -19.59
N LEU A 47 -3.09 18.90 -20.09
CA LEU A 47 -2.36 19.81 -20.96
C LEU A 47 -2.36 19.58 -22.43
N ALA A 48 -2.82 18.49 -22.96
CA ALA A 48 -2.84 18.36 -24.41
C ALA A 48 -3.97 17.48 -24.89
N LYS A 49 -5.09 18.10 -25.15
CA LYS A 49 -6.02 17.53 -26.13
C LYS A 49 -5.37 17.72 -27.50
N PRO A 50 -4.98 16.64 -28.22
CA PRO A 50 -4.59 16.79 -29.61
C PRO A 50 -5.76 17.37 -30.36
N ALA A 51 -5.56 18.52 -31.00
CA ALA A 51 -6.62 19.19 -31.73
C ALA A 51 -7.27 18.21 -32.73
N GLY A 52 -8.61 18.05 -32.64
CA GLY A 52 -9.41 17.26 -33.59
C GLY A 52 -9.42 15.74 -33.36
N LYS A 53 -8.72 15.16 -32.36
CA LYS A 53 -8.76 13.72 -32.08
C LYS A 53 -9.86 13.37 -31.07
N LYS A 54 -10.66 12.35 -31.38
CA LYS A 54 -11.70 11.78 -30.53
C LYS A 54 -11.34 10.38 -30.10
N GLY A 55 -11.85 9.95 -28.93
CA GLY A 55 -11.68 8.59 -28.43
C GLY A 55 -10.36 8.37 -27.69
N ARG A 56 -9.92 7.12 -27.64
CA ARG A 56 -8.72 6.72 -26.94
C ARG A 56 -7.47 7.06 -27.75
N GLN A 57 -6.51 7.73 -27.13
CA GLN A 57 -5.26 8.17 -27.75
C GLN A 57 -4.08 7.91 -26.82
N ILE A 58 -2.94 7.53 -27.38
CA ILE A 58 -1.67 7.45 -26.65
C ILE A 58 -1.32 8.86 -26.16
N VAL A 59 -0.93 8.99 -24.90
CA VAL A 59 -0.43 10.24 -24.34
C VAL A 59 0.93 10.60 -24.94
N ASP A 60 1.26 11.88 -24.95
CA ASP A 60 2.59 12.25 -25.43
C ASP A 60 3.70 11.82 -24.45
N ALA A 61 4.93 11.75 -24.95
CA ALA A 61 6.06 11.24 -24.20
C ALA A 61 6.35 12.05 -22.91
N PHE A 62 6.08 13.35 -22.89
CA PHE A 62 6.27 14.19 -21.69
C PHE A 62 5.18 13.91 -20.64
N GLU A 63 3.94 13.69 -21.05
CA GLU A 63 2.89 13.26 -20.14
C GLU A 63 3.20 11.88 -19.57
N LEU A 64 3.76 10.98 -20.37
CA LEU A 64 4.16 9.66 -19.91
C LEU A 64 5.32 9.75 -18.92
N ALA A 65 6.31 10.62 -19.16
CA ALA A 65 7.38 10.90 -18.21
C ALA A 65 6.82 11.42 -16.87
N GLU A 66 5.86 12.33 -16.92
CA GLU A 66 5.17 12.84 -15.74
C GLU A 66 4.41 11.73 -15.00
N ARG A 67 3.66 10.89 -15.72
CA ARG A 67 2.94 9.76 -15.12
C ARG A 67 3.87 8.80 -14.41
N LEU A 68 5.00 8.42 -15.02
CA LEU A 68 6.00 7.53 -14.43
C LEU A 68 6.64 8.14 -13.19
N SER A 69 7.08 9.40 -13.26
CA SER A 69 7.77 10.04 -12.15
C SER A 69 6.87 10.22 -10.92
N TYR A 70 5.62 10.63 -11.12
CA TYR A 70 4.67 10.75 -10.02
C TYR A 70 4.15 9.40 -9.51
N PHE A 71 4.11 8.38 -10.36
CA PHE A 71 3.74 7.03 -9.94
C PHE A 71 4.77 6.42 -8.98
N ILE A 72 6.08 6.58 -9.27
CA ILE A 72 7.15 5.92 -8.52
C ILE A 72 7.80 6.85 -7.49
N TRP A 73 8.03 8.12 -7.85
CA TRP A 73 8.78 9.06 -7.02
C TRP A 73 7.93 10.11 -6.32
N GLU A 74 6.68 10.32 -6.77
CA GLU A 74 5.84 11.46 -6.34
C GLU A 74 6.52 12.82 -6.54
N ASP A 75 7.43 12.90 -7.49
CA ASP A 75 8.23 14.06 -7.80
C ASP A 75 8.26 14.31 -9.31
N MET A 76 8.87 15.43 -9.70
CA MET A 76 9.05 15.76 -11.12
C MET A 76 9.98 14.78 -11.82
N PRO A 77 9.79 14.58 -13.16
CA PRO A 77 10.76 13.85 -13.97
C PRO A 77 12.16 14.46 -13.83
N ASP A 78 13.17 13.61 -13.79
CA ASP A 78 14.55 14.03 -13.89
C ASP A 78 14.97 14.24 -15.34
N GLU A 79 16.20 14.73 -15.54
CA GLU A 79 16.69 15.06 -16.88
C GLU A 79 16.77 13.83 -17.79
N GLU A 80 17.13 12.65 -17.25
CA GLU A 80 17.20 11.43 -18.06
C GLU A 80 15.83 11.04 -18.60
N LEU A 81 14.78 11.12 -17.77
CA LEU A 81 13.42 10.83 -18.17
C LEU A 81 12.89 11.88 -19.19
N PHE A 82 13.27 13.15 -19.01
CA PHE A 82 12.97 14.20 -19.99
C PHE A 82 13.70 13.98 -21.33
N GLU A 83 14.95 13.54 -21.31
CA GLU A 83 15.70 13.24 -22.55
C GLU A 83 15.09 12.08 -23.31
N SER A 84 14.71 10.98 -22.62
CA SER A 84 14.01 9.87 -23.23
C SER A 84 12.68 10.32 -23.86
N ALA A 85 11.94 11.21 -23.20
CA ALA A 85 10.73 11.80 -23.76
C ALA A 85 10.99 12.67 -24.97
N ARG A 86 12.03 13.53 -24.98
CA ARG A 86 12.41 14.38 -26.12
C ARG A 86 12.78 13.56 -27.36
N LYS A 87 13.45 12.44 -27.17
CA LYS A 87 13.84 11.52 -28.24
C LYS A 87 12.70 10.64 -28.74
N GLY A 88 11.56 10.62 -28.05
CA GLY A 88 10.42 9.75 -28.33
C GLY A 88 10.64 8.29 -27.95
N GLU A 89 11.74 7.94 -27.28
CA GLU A 89 12.08 6.58 -26.87
C GLU A 89 11.11 6.05 -25.81
N LEU A 90 10.62 6.93 -24.93
CA LEU A 90 9.73 6.59 -23.81
C LEU A 90 8.38 6.00 -24.23
N GLN A 91 8.06 5.98 -25.52
CA GLN A 91 6.82 5.38 -26.02
C GLN A 91 6.94 3.86 -26.24
N THR A 92 8.13 3.29 -26.15
CA THR A 92 8.35 1.84 -26.26
C THR A 92 8.20 1.14 -24.91
N GLU A 93 7.73 -0.10 -24.90
CA GLU A 93 7.57 -0.91 -23.68
C GLU A 93 8.92 -1.21 -23.03
N GLU A 94 9.95 -1.43 -23.84
CA GLU A 94 11.31 -1.68 -23.39
C GLU A 94 11.88 -0.48 -22.61
N GLU A 95 11.74 0.73 -23.18
CA GLU A 95 12.25 1.94 -22.52
C GLU A 95 11.46 2.27 -21.24
N ILE A 96 10.13 2.08 -21.24
CA ILE A 96 9.33 2.21 -20.03
C ILE A 96 9.85 1.26 -18.95
N GLY A 97 10.09 -0.01 -19.29
CA GLY A 97 10.65 -1.00 -18.36
C GLY A 97 12.02 -0.60 -17.84
N ARG A 98 12.93 -0.14 -18.71
CA ARG A 98 14.25 0.36 -18.33
C ARG A 98 14.17 1.55 -17.37
N GLN A 99 13.28 2.49 -17.64
CA GLN A 99 13.10 3.67 -16.77
C GLN A 99 12.49 3.28 -15.42
N VAL A 100 11.50 2.38 -15.37
CA VAL A 100 10.94 1.88 -14.11
C VAL A 100 12.03 1.23 -13.27
N ALA A 101 12.81 0.30 -13.83
CA ALA A 101 13.91 -0.37 -13.13
C ALA A 101 14.93 0.63 -12.57
N ARG A 102 15.37 1.60 -13.39
CA ARG A 102 16.28 2.68 -12.96
C ARG A 102 15.67 3.51 -11.81
N MET A 103 14.40 3.86 -11.94
CA MET A 103 13.70 4.68 -10.95
C MET A 103 13.55 3.98 -9.61
N LEU A 104 13.44 2.67 -9.58
CA LEU A 104 13.35 1.89 -8.33
C LEU A 104 14.67 1.82 -7.57
N VAL A 105 15.81 2.00 -8.24
CA VAL A 105 17.13 2.08 -7.59
C VAL A 105 17.39 3.47 -6.98
N ASP A 106 16.70 4.51 -7.43
CA ASP A 106 16.83 5.87 -6.90
C ASP A 106 16.22 5.98 -5.48
N SER A 107 16.83 6.78 -4.63
CA SER A 107 16.36 7.01 -3.24
C SER A 107 14.92 7.53 -3.16
N ARG A 108 14.43 8.23 -4.19
CA ARG A 108 13.04 8.71 -4.31
C ARG A 108 12.01 7.57 -4.44
N ALA A 109 12.43 6.36 -4.82
CA ALA A 109 11.54 5.18 -4.82
C ALA A 109 10.95 4.88 -3.44
N ARG A 110 11.55 5.41 -2.37
CA ARG A 110 10.99 5.37 -1.02
C ARG A 110 9.58 5.94 -0.96
N ASN A 111 9.26 6.95 -1.75
CA ASN A 111 7.95 7.60 -1.77
C ASN A 111 6.83 6.65 -2.18
N LEU A 112 7.10 5.66 -3.06
CA LEU A 112 6.12 4.63 -3.40
C LEU A 112 5.68 3.82 -2.17
N ALA A 113 6.60 3.46 -1.28
CA ALA A 113 6.27 2.75 -0.05
C ALA A 113 5.60 3.68 0.99
N GLU A 114 5.98 4.95 1.04
CA GLU A 114 5.38 5.93 1.95
C GLU A 114 3.93 6.26 1.59
N SER A 115 3.60 6.35 0.30
CA SER A 115 2.28 6.76 -0.18
C SER A 115 1.42 5.58 -0.60
N PHE A 116 1.79 4.87 -1.67
CA PHE A 116 1.01 3.69 -2.10
C PHE A 116 0.95 2.63 -1.00
N GLY A 117 2.09 2.34 -0.37
CA GLY A 117 2.14 1.34 0.70
C GLY A 117 1.29 1.72 1.91
N ALA A 118 1.34 2.97 2.34
CA ALA A 118 0.50 3.45 3.43
C ALA A 118 -1.00 3.41 3.09
N GLN A 119 -1.35 3.76 1.85
CA GLN A 119 -2.72 3.70 1.35
C GLN A 119 -3.21 2.24 1.25
N LEU A 120 -2.42 1.34 0.65
CA LEU A 120 -2.72 -0.08 0.50
C LEU A 120 -3.03 -0.72 1.86
N LEU A 121 -2.20 -0.46 2.85
CA LEU A 121 -2.30 -1.10 4.17
C LEU A 121 -3.21 -0.36 5.16
N GLY A 122 -3.67 0.85 4.84
CA GLY A 122 -4.49 1.68 5.72
C GLY A 122 -3.73 2.20 6.95
N LEU A 123 -2.44 2.54 6.81
CA LEU A 123 -1.57 2.88 7.93
C LEU A 123 -1.92 4.18 8.65
N SER A 124 -2.78 5.03 8.11
CA SER A 124 -3.25 6.25 8.78
C SER A 124 -3.96 5.98 10.10
N SER A 125 -4.60 4.80 10.24
CA SER A 125 -5.30 4.42 11.46
C SER A 125 -4.39 4.07 12.65
N ILE A 126 -3.07 3.89 12.43
CA ILE A 126 -2.10 3.62 13.51
C ILE A 126 -2.06 4.78 14.51
N ASP A 127 -2.20 6.00 14.03
CA ASP A 127 -2.03 7.22 14.83
C ASP A 127 -3.09 7.36 15.92
N ASP A 128 -4.28 6.90 15.65
CA ASP A 128 -5.41 6.98 16.58
C ASP A 128 -5.30 5.98 17.73
N GLN A 129 -4.53 4.92 17.53
CA GLN A 129 -4.51 3.78 18.45
C GLN A 129 -3.34 3.80 19.44
N ILE A 130 -2.22 4.48 19.15
CA ILE A 130 -1.01 4.46 19.96
C ILE A 130 -0.61 5.88 20.38
N LYS A 131 -1.37 6.44 21.32
CA LYS A 131 -1.20 7.86 21.74
C LYS A 131 -0.02 8.13 22.67
N ASN A 132 0.48 7.13 23.40
CA ASN A 132 1.32 7.38 24.59
C ASN A 132 2.81 6.96 24.44
N ASN A 133 3.25 6.47 23.28
CA ASN A 133 4.64 6.09 23.08
C ASN A 133 5.11 6.46 21.66
N PRO A 134 5.66 7.68 21.47
CA PRO A 134 6.04 8.16 20.14
C PRO A 134 7.13 7.32 19.47
N ILE A 135 8.04 6.71 20.26
CA ILE A 135 9.10 5.83 19.71
C ILE A 135 8.49 4.54 19.16
N HIS A 136 7.57 3.94 19.91
CA HIS A 136 6.87 2.75 19.49
C HIS A 136 5.95 3.02 18.28
N LEU A 137 5.23 4.14 18.31
CA LEU A 137 4.39 4.58 17.20
C LEU A 137 5.23 4.77 15.92
N HIS A 138 6.38 5.44 16.01
CA HIS A 138 7.29 5.59 14.89
C HIS A 138 7.74 4.23 14.33
N ALA A 139 8.13 3.29 15.21
CA ALA A 139 8.51 1.95 14.82
C ALA A 139 7.40 1.21 14.05
N LEU A 140 6.18 1.28 14.57
CA LEU A 140 5.02 0.63 13.93
C LEU A 140 4.65 1.27 12.59
N ARG A 141 4.85 2.58 12.43
CA ARG A 141 4.63 3.28 11.16
C ARG A 141 5.66 2.93 10.10
N THR A 142 6.92 2.81 10.50
CA THR A 142 8.04 2.63 9.56
C THR A 142 8.27 1.17 9.17
N GLN A 143 8.00 0.21 10.05
CA GLN A 143 8.19 -1.21 9.79
C GLN A 143 7.54 -1.70 8.48
N PRO A 144 6.24 -1.51 8.24
CA PRO A 144 5.61 -1.97 7.00
C PRO A 144 6.08 -1.17 5.77
N ARG A 145 6.43 0.11 5.92
CA ARG A 145 6.96 0.93 4.83
C ARG A 145 8.35 0.48 4.40
N ASP A 146 9.23 0.16 5.36
CA ASP A 146 10.56 -0.39 5.07
C ASP A 146 10.46 -1.76 4.40
N PHE A 147 9.52 -2.58 4.84
CA PHE A 147 9.26 -3.87 4.22
C PHE A 147 8.72 -3.75 2.79
N LEU A 148 7.79 -2.84 2.55
CA LEU A 148 7.29 -2.59 1.19
C LEU A 148 8.38 -2.00 0.29
N HIS A 149 9.18 -1.07 0.81
CA HIS A 149 10.32 -0.54 0.05
C HIS A 149 11.28 -1.65 -0.37
N TYR A 150 11.61 -2.56 0.55
CA TYR A 150 12.39 -3.76 0.25
C TYR A 150 11.75 -4.62 -0.86
N LEU A 151 10.45 -4.86 -0.78
CA LEU A 151 9.76 -5.66 -1.79
C LEU A 151 9.79 -4.99 -3.16
N PHE A 152 9.63 -3.67 -3.23
CA PHE A 152 9.56 -2.91 -4.48
C PHE A 152 10.94 -2.76 -5.15
N THR A 153 12.01 -2.69 -4.38
CA THR A 153 13.33 -2.29 -4.88
C THR A 153 14.36 -3.43 -4.96
N GLU A 154 14.08 -4.59 -4.37
CA GLU A 154 15.03 -5.71 -4.36
C GLU A 154 14.54 -6.92 -5.19
N GLY A 155 13.72 -6.70 -6.23
CA GLY A 155 13.28 -7.75 -7.15
C GLY A 155 12.50 -8.89 -6.47
N ARG A 156 11.70 -8.57 -5.44
CA ARG A 156 11.01 -9.60 -4.64
C ARG A 156 9.68 -10.00 -5.28
N PRO A 157 9.33 -11.31 -5.24
CA PRO A 157 8.03 -11.77 -5.73
C PRO A 157 6.87 -11.03 -5.07
N VAL A 158 5.79 -10.73 -5.81
CA VAL A 158 4.62 -10.02 -5.28
C VAL A 158 4.03 -10.75 -4.07
N MET A 159 3.98 -12.07 -4.11
CA MET A 159 3.40 -12.88 -3.05
C MET A 159 4.26 -12.96 -1.78
N GLU A 160 5.53 -12.53 -1.83
CA GLU A 160 6.36 -12.38 -0.63
C GLU A 160 5.78 -11.36 0.36
N LEU A 161 4.87 -10.51 -0.08
CA LEU A 161 4.08 -9.68 0.82
C LEU A 161 3.44 -10.48 1.96
N LEU A 162 2.97 -11.70 1.68
CA LEU A 162 2.28 -12.55 2.65
C LEU A 162 3.19 -13.53 3.39
N ASP A 163 4.29 -13.92 2.77
CA ASP A 163 5.20 -14.92 3.34
C ASP A 163 6.66 -14.55 3.06
N SER A 164 7.25 -13.79 3.96
CA SER A 164 8.63 -13.35 3.89
C SER A 164 9.38 -13.70 5.15
N ASN A 165 10.61 -14.15 5.01
CA ASN A 165 11.53 -14.30 6.13
C ASN A 165 12.32 -13.01 6.46
N VAL A 166 12.00 -11.89 5.79
CA VAL A 166 12.62 -10.59 6.04
C VAL A 166 11.62 -9.65 6.69
N THR A 167 12.09 -8.91 7.69
CA THR A 167 11.35 -7.83 8.33
C THR A 167 12.27 -6.69 8.73
N PHE A 168 11.70 -5.59 9.20
CA PHE A 168 12.43 -4.40 9.62
C PHE A 168 12.04 -4.03 11.05
N VAL A 169 13.02 -3.88 11.92
CA VAL A 169 12.77 -3.67 13.34
C VAL A 169 13.70 -2.63 13.93
N ASN A 170 13.24 -1.93 14.93
CA ASN A 170 14.07 -1.11 15.79
C ASN A 170 14.06 -1.62 17.23
N GLN A 171 14.66 -0.87 18.16
CA GLN A 171 14.72 -1.22 19.57
C GLN A 171 13.35 -1.56 20.17
N SER A 172 12.28 -0.88 19.74
CA SER A 172 10.93 -1.04 20.31
C SER A 172 10.18 -2.26 19.75
N THR A 173 10.52 -2.72 18.54
CA THR A 173 9.83 -3.84 17.86
C THR A 173 10.67 -5.12 17.80
N SER A 174 11.97 -5.06 18.00
CA SER A 174 12.85 -6.25 17.93
C SER A 174 12.46 -7.36 18.92
N GLY A 175 11.89 -6.99 20.08
CA GLY A 175 11.43 -7.93 21.11
C GLY A 175 10.30 -8.87 20.66
N PHE A 176 9.60 -8.56 19.57
CA PHE A 176 8.56 -9.42 19.00
C PHE A 176 9.13 -10.63 18.23
N TYR A 177 10.43 -10.63 17.93
CA TYR A 177 11.11 -11.62 17.09
C TYR A 177 12.05 -12.55 17.89
N GLY A 178 11.79 -12.72 19.18
CA GLY A 178 12.45 -13.72 20.03
C GLY A 178 13.97 -13.71 19.95
N ASN A 179 14.57 -14.85 19.64
CA ASN A 179 16.03 -15.02 19.55
C ASN A 179 16.62 -14.34 18.31
N ASP A 180 15.85 -14.15 17.24
CA ASP A 180 16.34 -13.52 16.02
C ASP A 180 16.90 -12.12 16.27
N ARG A 181 16.34 -11.38 17.25
CA ARG A 181 16.85 -10.05 17.65
C ARG A 181 18.33 -10.04 18.04
N LYS A 182 18.91 -11.19 18.45
CA LYS A 182 20.31 -11.29 18.83
C LYS A 182 21.27 -11.12 17.65
N ARG A 183 20.76 -11.24 16.42
CA ARG A 183 21.52 -11.06 15.18
C ARG A 183 21.63 -9.59 14.75
N LEU A 184 20.86 -8.71 15.40
CA LEU A 184 20.88 -7.28 15.11
C LEU A 184 22.12 -6.61 15.69
N ALA A 185 22.62 -5.59 14.99
CA ALA A 185 23.62 -4.69 15.55
C ALA A 185 23.03 -3.96 16.78
N PRO A 186 23.87 -3.55 17.75
CA PRO A 186 23.41 -2.75 18.87
C PRO A 186 22.67 -1.51 18.39
N PHE A 187 21.47 -1.27 18.92
CA PHE A 187 20.75 -0.06 18.63
C PHE A 187 21.43 1.15 19.28
N HIS A 188 21.75 2.16 18.50
CA HIS A 188 22.21 3.41 19.05
C HIS A 188 21.14 3.97 20.01
N LYS A 189 21.59 4.45 21.18
CA LYS A 189 20.71 5.19 22.08
C LYS A 189 20.73 6.65 21.68
N PRO A 190 19.78 7.09 20.83
CA PRO A 190 19.75 8.46 20.39
C PRO A 190 19.49 9.41 21.57
N ARG A 191 20.14 10.57 21.60
CA ARG A 191 19.92 11.59 22.60
C ARG A 191 18.98 12.68 22.07
N GLY A 192 18.11 13.22 22.92
CA GLY A 192 17.23 14.32 22.56
C GLY A 192 16.14 13.96 21.53
N ILE A 193 15.89 14.87 20.58
CA ILE A 193 14.83 14.74 19.53
C ILE A 193 15.10 13.57 18.59
N GLU A 194 16.34 13.15 18.40
CA GLU A 194 16.69 11.98 17.57
C GLU A 194 16.15 10.65 18.12
N ARG A 195 15.75 10.60 19.39
CA ARG A 195 15.07 9.43 19.98
C ARG A 195 13.80 9.02 19.22
N GLN A 196 13.19 9.93 18.50
CA GLN A 196 11.97 9.69 17.73
C GLN A 196 12.24 9.12 16.34
N ARG A 197 13.50 9.09 15.88
CA ARG A 197 13.91 8.67 14.53
C ARG A 197 14.86 7.48 14.53
N THR A 198 14.62 6.50 15.41
CA THR A 198 15.40 5.26 15.35
C THR A 198 15.11 4.52 14.05
N MET A 199 16.14 4.42 13.20
CA MET A 199 16.04 3.66 11.96
C MET A 199 15.82 2.18 12.26
N ASN A 200 14.99 1.54 11.46
CA ASN A 200 14.85 0.09 11.50
C ASN A 200 16.09 -0.57 10.93
N GLN A 201 16.42 -1.75 11.47
CA GLN A 201 17.40 -2.66 10.91
C GLN A 201 16.67 -3.80 10.22
N ARG A 202 17.20 -4.26 9.09
CA ARG A 202 16.74 -5.47 8.42
C ARG A 202 17.03 -6.67 9.30
N LEU A 203 16.05 -7.53 9.48
CA LEU A 203 16.12 -8.76 10.26
C LEU A 203 15.66 -9.94 9.40
N GLU A 204 16.50 -10.97 9.32
CA GLU A 204 16.12 -12.26 8.76
C GLU A 204 15.49 -13.13 9.86
N ILE A 205 14.24 -13.54 9.64
CA ILE A 205 13.48 -14.39 10.56
C ILE A 205 13.90 -15.84 10.36
N LYS A 206 14.42 -16.50 11.40
CA LYS A 206 14.83 -17.92 11.38
C LYS A 206 14.18 -18.74 12.49
N ASP A 207 14.08 -18.15 13.70
CA ASP A 207 13.65 -18.86 14.89
C ASP A 207 12.34 -18.32 15.49
N ALA A 208 11.87 -17.14 15.03
CA ALA A 208 10.69 -16.51 15.58
C ALA A 208 9.40 -17.17 15.04
N GLU A 209 8.80 -18.02 15.86
CA GLU A 209 7.54 -18.68 15.57
C GLU A 209 6.41 -17.68 15.30
N GLY A 210 5.51 -18.04 14.37
CA GLY A 210 4.34 -17.24 14.02
C GLY A 210 4.71 -15.89 13.41
N ARG A 211 5.85 -15.78 12.74
CA ARG A 211 6.32 -14.56 12.08
C ARG A 211 6.60 -14.82 10.61
N GLY A 212 6.38 -13.80 9.79
CA GLY A 212 6.62 -13.81 8.35
C GLY A 212 5.58 -13.02 7.58
N GLY A 213 6.04 -12.22 6.63
CA GLY A 213 5.18 -11.36 5.82
C GLY A 213 4.40 -10.31 6.60
N ILE A 214 3.52 -9.62 5.88
CA ILE A 214 2.79 -8.45 6.40
C ILE A 214 1.74 -8.82 7.47
N LEU A 215 1.11 -10.00 7.35
CA LEU A 215 -0.02 -10.41 8.18
C LEU A 215 0.34 -10.54 9.67
N THR A 216 1.60 -10.84 9.98
CA THR A 216 2.09 -11.07 11.34
C THR A 216 2.92 -9.92 11.89
N MET A 217 3.04 -8.82 11.15
CA MET A 217 3.76 -7.65 11.63
C MET A 217 3.06 -7.02 12.84
N PRO A 218 3.79 -6.69 13.91
CA PRO A 218 3.22 -6.00 15.07
C PRO A 218 2.43 -4.74 14.71
N SER A 219 2.86 -4.00 13.69
CA SER A 219 2.16 -2.82 13.17
C SER A 219 0.73 -3.13 12.71
N ILE A 220 0.57 -4.16 11.87
CA ILE A 220 -0.73 -4.55 11.33
C ILE A 220 -1.62 -5.16 12.40
N LEU A 221 -1.05 -6.02 13.26
CA LEU A 221 -1.78 -6.68 14.32
C LEU A 221 -2.25 -5.72 15.43
N SER A 222 -1.44 -4.70 15.75
CA SER A 222 -1.81 -3.68 16.74
C SER A 222 -2.75 -2.61 16.19
N MET A 223 -2.71 -2.34 14.89
CA MET A 223 -3.68 -1.48 14.22
C MET A 223 -5.08 -2.12 14.18
N ASN A 224 -5.14 -3.44 14.12
CA ASN A 224 -6.37 -4.23 14.03
C ASN A 224 -6.53 -5.09 15.29
N HIS A 225 -7.11 -4.52 16.34
CA HIS A 225 -7.26 -5.21 17.61
C HIS A 225 -8.29 -6.34 17.57
N GLY A 226 -7.84 -7.53 17.94
CA GLY A 226 -8.70 -8.71 18.06
C GLY A 226 -9.11 -9.33 16.72
N PRO A 227 -9.75 -10.49 16.76
CA PRO A 227 -10.02 -11.31 15.57
C PRO A 227 -10.87 -10.60 14.52
N ILE A 228 -11.91 -9.89 14.92
CA ILE A 228 -12.87 -9.31 13.96
C ILE A 228 -12.24 -8.22 13.09
N LEU A 229 -11.48 -7.30 13.70
CA LEU A 229 -10.80 -6.26 12.92
C LEU A 229 -9.70 -6.84 12.05
N ARG A 230 -8.97 -7.85 12.53
CA ARG A 230 -7.94 -8.57 11.75
C ARG A 230 -8.54 -9.29 10.56
N GLY A 231 -9.62 -10.05 10.77
CA GLY A 231 -10.35 -10.74 9.69
C GLY A 231 -10.91 -9.75 8.66
N THR A 232 -11.51 -8.66 9.12
CA THR A 232 -12.01 -7.58 8.26
C THR A 232 -10.90 -6.94 7.45
N TRP A 233 -9.75 -6.67 8.06
CA TRP A 233 -8.60 -6.09 7.38
C TRP A 233 -8.05 -7.03 6.30
N VAL A 234 -7.87 -8.31 6.60
CA VAL A 234 -7.42 -9.31 5.60
C VAL A 234 -8.40 -9.40 4.44
N LEU A 235 -9.70 -9.47 4.72
CA LEU A 235 -10.72 -9.51 3.66
C LEU A 235 -10.67 -8.27 2.77
N ARG A 236 -10.58 -7.08 3.34
CA ARG A 236 -10.58 -5.82 2.57
C ARG A 236 -9.26 -5.56 1.88
N THR A 237 -8.16 -5.65 2.63
CA THR A 237 -6.83 -5.20 2.19
C THR A 237 -6.11 -6.26 1.35
N ILE A 238 -6.24 -7.53 1.70
CA ILE A 238 -5.54 -8.62 1.00
C ILE A 238 -6.43 -9.25 -0.07
N LEU A 239 -7.67 -9.57 0.26
CA LEU A 239 -8.57 -10.28 -0.65
C LEU A 239 -9.50 -9.35 -1.46
N GLY A 240 -9.52 -8.05 -1.20
CA GLY A 240 -10.35 -7.08 -1.94
C GLY A 240 -11.85 -7.28 -1.77
N VAL A 241 -12.28 -7.95 -0.69
CA VAL A 241 -13.69 -8.23 -0.42
C VAL A 241 -14.35 -6.97 0.14
N ARG A 242 -15.39 -6.49 -0.54
CA ARG A 242 -16.22 -5.40 -0.02
C ARG A 242 -17.21 -5.97 0.98
N LEU A 243 -16.99 -5.64 2.23
CA LEU A 243 -17.97 -5.84 3.30
C LEU A 243 -18.93 -4.66 3.30
N GLY A 244 -20.23 -4.90 3.44
CA GLY A 244 -21.21 -3.84 3.66
C GLY A 244 -20.90 -3.06 4.96
N GLU A 245 -21.60 -1.96 5.17
CA GLU A 245 -21.57 -1.28 6.47
C GLU A 245 -22.31 -2.14 7.51
N PRO A 246 -21.78 -2.20 8.76
CA PRO A 246 -22.48 -2.87 9.83
C PRO A 246 -23.84 -2.19 10.08
N PRO A 247 -24.88 -2.93 10.51
CA PRO A 247 -26.14 -2.35 10.93
C PRO A 247 -25.91 -1.29 12.03
N ALA A 248 -26.72 -0.23 12.04
CA ALA A 248 -26.60 0.85 13.04
C ALA A 248 -26.77 0.33 14.49
N ASP A 249 -27.59 -0.69 14.67
CA ASP A 249 -27.95 -1.26 15.98
C ASP A 249 -27.30 -2.64 16.19
N VAL A 250 -25.98 -2.71 16.18
CA VAL A 250 -25.27 -3.95 16.54
C VAL A 250 -25.29 -4.12 18.06
N PRO A 251 -25.96 -5.14 18.60
CA PRO A 251 -25.97 -5.37 20.03
C PRO A 251 -24.54 -5.72 20.51
N PRO A 252 -24.14 -5.24 21.69
CA PRO A 252 -22.84 -5.59 22.25
C PRO A 252 -22.75 -7.08 22.55
N ILE A 253 -21.55 -7.62 22.41
CA ILE A 253 -21.26 -9.02 22.76
C ILE A 253 -21.53 -9.20 24.25
N LYS A 254 -22.44 -10.10 24.59
CA LYS A 254 -22.82 -10.37 25.97
C LYS A 254 -21.60 -10.89 26.76
N PRO A 255 -21.35 -10.41 27.97
CA PRO A 255 -20.34 -10.98 28.85
C PRO A 255 -20.69 -12.44 29.17
N PRO A 256 -19.70 -13.30 29.47
CA PRO A 256 -19.98 -14.67 29.86
C PRO A 256 -20.86 -14.71 31.12
N PRO A 257 -21.75 -15.72 31.27
CA PRO A 257 -22.51 -15.89 32.50
C PRO A 257 -21.60 -16.01 33.71
N ARG A 258 -22.08 -15.55 34.90
CA ARG A 258 -21.30 -15.61 36.14
C ARG A 258 -20.80 -17.03 36.38
N GLY A 259 -19.48 -17.19 36.61
CA GLY A 259 -18.84 -18.48 36.88
C GLY A 259 -18.49 -19.33 35.65
N LYS A 260 -18.92 -18.95 34.43
CA LYS A 260 -18.57 -19.66 33.20
C LYS A 260 -17.40 -18.96 32.48
N LYS A 261 -16.31 -19.66 32.29
CA LYS A 261 -15.21 -19.19 31.44
C LYS A 261 -15.55 -19.55 29.98
N MET A 262 -15.69 -18.56 29.14
CA MET A 262 -15.92 -18.74 27.70
C MET A 262 -14.76 -18.10 26.93
N THR A 263 -14.28 -18.79 25.91
CA THR A 263 -13.33 -18.24 24.95
C THR A 263 -13.97 -17.08 24.17
N PHE A 264 -13.15 -16.28 23.51
CA PHE A 264 -13.65 -15.22 22.63
C PHE A 264 -14.50 -15.83 21.49
N ARG A 265 -14.07 -16.95 20.92
CA ARG A 265 -14.77 -17.69 19.87
C ARG A 265 -16.17 -18.11 20.32
N GLU A 266 -16.31 -18.78 21.48
CA GLU A 266 -17.63 -19.23 22.00
C GLU A 266 -18.61 -18.06 22.21
N ARG A 267 -18.09 -16.91 22.66
CA ARG A 267 -18.91 -15.69 22.82
C ARG A 267 -19.38 -15.13 21.48
N PHE A 268 -18.53 -15.22 20.46
CA PHE A 268 -18.87 -14.77 19.12
C PHE A 268 -19.82 -15.72 18.38
N GLU A 269 -19.71 -17.00 18.59
CA GLU A 269 -20.64 -18.00 18.05
C GLU A 269 -22.08 -17.73 18.54
N ALA A 270 -22.26 -17.42 19.83
CA ALA A 270 -23.55 -16.97 20.36
C ALA A 270 -24.07 -15.66 19.73
N HIS A 271 -23.17 -14.76 19.30
CA HIS A 271 -23.56 -13.52 18.63
C HIS A 271 -24.04 -13.76 17.18
N ARG A 272 -23.57 -14.82 16.51
CA ARG A 272 -23.96 -15.19 15.14
C ARG A 272 -25.35 -15.83 15.02
N GLU A 273 -26.06 -16.10 16.10
CA GLU A 273 -27.45 -16.56 16.05
C GLU A 273 -28.38 -15.57 15.31
N ASN A 274 -27.97 -14.28 15.25
CA ASN A 274 -28.66 -13.29 14.43
C ASN A 274 -28.21 -13.41 12.95
N VAL A 275 -29.14 -13.74 12.06
CA VAL A 275 -28.90 -13.95 10.61
C VAL A 275 -28.25 -12.74 9.93
N THR A 276 -28.59 -11.53 10.34
CA THR A 276 -28.02 -10.30 9.80
C THR A 276 -26.51 -10.19 10.13
N CYS A 277 -26.14 -10.56 11.35
CA CYS A 277 -24.74 -10.59 11.79
C CYS A 277 -23.96 -11.73 11.14
N ALA A 278 -24.56 -12.92 11.05
CA ALA A 278 -23.97 -14.13 10.48
C ALA A 278 -23.42 -13.90 9.08
N ARG A 279 -24.14 -13.18 8.23
CA ARG A 279 -23.78 -12.94 6.81
C ARG A 279 -22.38 -12.33 6.60
N CYS A 280 -21.95 -11.45 7.50
CA CYS A 280 -20.61 -10.86 7.46
C CYS A 280 -19.61 -11.72 8.25
N HIS A 281 -20.05 -12.21 9.43
CA HIS A 281 -19.19 -12.94 10.35
C HIS A 281 -18.73 -14.31 9.80
N GLU A 282 -19.52 -14.99 8.98
CA GLU A 282 -19.11 -16.19 8.27
C GLU A 282 -17.84 -16.01 7.43
N LYS A 283 -17.62 -14.79 6.90
CA LYS A 283 -16.43 -14.47 6.13
C LYS A 283 -15.28 -13.97 7.00
N ILE A 284 -15.60 -13.16 8.02
CA ILE A 284 -14.62 -12.45 8.86
C ILE A 284 -13.99 -13.40 9.88
N ASP A 285 -14.83 -14.16 10.59
CA ASP A 285 -14.43 -14.88 11.80
C ASP A 285 -13.38 -15.96 11.56
N PRO A 286 -13.49 -16.82 10.52
CA PRO A 286 -12.47 -17.84 10.29
C PRO A 286 -11.07 -17.24 10.13
N ILE A 287 -10.96 -16.16 9.32
CA ILE A 287 -9.69 -15.45 9.09
C ILE A 287 -9.21 -14.77 10.37
N GLY A 288 -10.13 -14.14 11.09
CA GLY A 288 -9.81 -13.45 12.33
C GLY A 288 -9.32 -14.38 13.43
N PHE A 289 -9.97 -15.54 13.60
CA PHE A 289 -9.57 -16.53 14.59
C PHE A 289 -8.21 -17.16 14.27
N ALA A 290 -7.84 -17.32 13.01
CA ALA A 290 -6.49 -17.74 12.64
C ALA A 290 -5.41 -16.79 13.21
N LEU A 291 -5.74 -15.52 13.38
CA LEU A 291 -4.86 -14.49 13.94
C LEU A 291 -5.09 -14.25 15.45
N ASP A 292 -5.94 -15.02 16.12
CA ASP A 292 -6.19 -14.86 17.57
C ASP A 292 -5.02 -15.32 18.44
N GLY A 293 -4.05 -16.05 17.87
CA GLY A 293 -2.78 -16.40 18.51
C GLY A 293 -1.87 -15.20 18.84
N TYR A 294 -2.29 -13.96 18.54
CA TYR A 294 -1.54 -12.73 18.82
C TYR A 294 -2.33 -11.80 19.75
N ASP A 295 -1.63 -11.20 20.73
CA ASP A 295 -2.24 -10.20 21.63
C ASP A 295 -2.55 -8.89 20.88
N LYS A 296 -3.11 -7.93 21.61
CA LYS A 296 -3.46 -6.60 21.09
C LYS A 296 -2.27 -5.79 20.56
N ASN A 297 -1.07 -6.09 20.98
CA ASN A 297 0.17 -5.44 20.55
C ASN A 297 0.89 -6.24 19.45
N GLY A 298 0.29 -7.32 18.98
CA GLY A 298 0.89 -8.21 17.97
C GLY A 298 1.94 -9.17 18.52
N ARG A 299 1.98 -9.44 19.82
CA ARG A 299 2.87 -10.45 20.41
C ARG A 299 2.30 -11.84 20.18
N PHE A 300 3.11 -12.78 19.70
CA PHE A 300 2.71 -14.18 19.54
C PHE A 300 2.59 -14.87 20.90
N LEU A 301 1.44 -15.46 21.16
CA LEU A 301 1.07 -16.01 22.48
C LEU A 301 1.06 -17.54 22.52
N LEU A 302 0.88 -18.24 21.40
CA LEU A 302 0.64 -19.69 21.41
C LEU A 302 1.72 -20.47 22.18
N ALA A 303 2.99 -20.13 22.00
CA ALA A 303 4.09 -20.78 22.71
C ALA A 303 4.11 -20.51 24.24
N SER A 304 3.53 -19.39 24.68
CA SER A 304 3.49 -18.98 26.10
C SER A 304 2.19 -19.36 26.80
N TYR A 305 1.12 -19.60 26.04
CA TYR A 305 -0.22 -19.85 26.57
C TYR A 305 -0.31 -21.20 27.29
N HIS A 306 0.37 -22.22 26.76
CA HIS A 306 0.46 -23.54 27.39
C HIS A 306 1.18 -23.54 28.75
N LYS A 307 1.93 -22.45 29.06
CA LYS A 307 2.65 -22.31 30.35
C LYS A 307 1.83 -21.59 31.42
N ARG A 308 0.70 -20.97 31.09
CA ARG A 308 -0.15 -20.24 32.03
C ARG A 308 -1.38 -21.06 32.44
N GLY A 309 -1.15 -22.22 33.08
CA GLY A 309 -2.19 -23.17 33.50
C GLY A 309 -3.47 -22.49 33.98
N ASN A 310 -4.64 -22.86 33.46
CA ASN A 310 -6.04 -22.43 33.68
C ASN A 310 -6.69 -21.52 32.62
N GLN A 311 -6.06 -21.27 31.50
CA GLN A 311 -6.75 -20.61 30.38
C GLN A 311 -7.13 -21.67 29.33
N PRO A 312 -8.32 -21.59 28.72
CA PRO A 312 -8.67 -22.49 27.63
C PRO A 312 -7.72 -22.31 26.45
N PRO A 313 -7.37 -23.37 25.71
CA PRO A 313 -6.49 -23.25 24.55
C PRO A 313 -7.11 -22.31 23.51
N ILE A 314 -6.24 -21.51 22.86
CA ILE A 314 -6.69 -20.66 21.75
C ILE A 314 -6.85 -21.58 20.53
N ASP A 315 -8.08 -21.65 20.00
CA ASP A 315 -8.38 -22.38 18.78
C ASP A 315 -8.27 -21.43 17.59
N THR A 316 -7.24 -21.64 16.77
CA THR A 316 -6.95 -20.85 15.55
C THR A 316 -7.38 -21.54 14.28
N SER A 317 -8.10 -22.66 14.37
CA SER A 317 -8.65 -23.37 13.20
C SER A 317 -9.80 -22.61 12.57
N GLY A 318 -10.12 -22.94 11.32
CA GLY A 318 -11.26 -22.32 10.64
C GLY A 318 -11.60 -23.01 9.32
N LYS A 319 -12.74 -22.57 8.76
CA LYS A 319 -13.23 -22.96 7.45
C LYS A 319 -13.70 -21.72 6.72
N LEU A 320 -13.15 -21.48 5.54
CA LEU A 320 -13.59 -20.37 4.69
C LEU A 320 -14.96 -20.68 4.07
N PRO A 321 -15.78 -19.68 3.72
CA PRO A 321 -17.08 -19.89 3.05
C PRO A 321 -16.96 -20.67 1.73
N SER A 322 -15.80 -20.62 1.09
CA SER A 322 -15.48 -21.37 -0.14
C SER A 322 -15.11 -22.83 0.11
N GLY A 323 -15.09 -23.28 1.38
CA GLY A 323 -14.94 -24.68 1.76
C GLY A 323 -13.54 -25.08 2.25
N GLU A 324 -12.51 -24.25 2.06
CA GLU A 324 -11.15 -24.57 2.51
C GLU A 324 -11.06 -24.57 4.03
N GLU A 325 -10.49 -25.61 4.60
CA GLU A 325 -10.26 -25.79 6.04
C GLU A 325 -8.78 -25.61 6.39
N PHE A 326 -8.52 -25.08 7.56
CA PHE A 326 -7.17 -24.91 8.09
C PHE A 326 -7.15 -25.12 9.62
N LYS A 327 -6.01 -25.56 10.15
CA LYS A 327 -5.82 -25.83 11.58
C LYS A 327 -5.29 -24.62 12.36
N ASP A 328 -4.58 -23.72 11.67
CA ASP A 328 -3.86 -22.61 12.28
C ASP A 328 -3.61 -21.50 11.25
N PHE A 329 -2.86 -20.47 11.66
CA PHE A 329 -2.48 -19.37 10.80
C PHE A 329 -1.63 -19.81 9.60
N GLU A 330 -0.72 -20.78 9.79
CA GLU A 330 0.13 -21.27 8.68
C GLU A 330 -0.73 -21.95 7.60
N GLY A 331 -1.76 -22.72 8.00
CA GLY A 331 -2.73 -23.28 7.08
C GLY A 331 -3.53 -22.22 6.33
N LEU A 332 -3.98 -21.15 7.02
CA LEU A 332 -4.64 -20.02 6.36
C LEU A 332 -3.68 -19.33 5.37
N LYS A 333 -2.43 -19.04 5.77
CA LYS A 333 -1.42 -18.43 4.92
C LYS A 333 -1.19 -19.27 3.66
N HIS A 334 -1.07 -20.58 3.80
CA HIS A 334 -0.95 -21.50 2.65
C HIS A 334 -2.16 -21.39 1.69
N ILE A 335 -3.38 -21.30 2.21
CA ILE A 335 -4.59 -21.10 1.38
C ILE A 335 -4.51 -19.77 0.63
N LEU A 336 -4.09 -18.68 1.29
CA LEU A 336 -3.93 -17.37 0.65
C LEU A 336 -2.88 -17.41 -0.48
N LEU A 337 -1.77 -18.10 -0.27
CA LEU A 337 -0.68 -18.25 -1.23
C LEU A 337 -1.01 -19.18 -2.41
N THR A 338 -1.96 -20.08 -2.25
CA THR A 338 -2.32 -21.09 -3.26
C THR A 338 -3.72 -20.90 -3.80
N LYS A 339 -4.73 -21.30 -3.06
CA LYS A 339 -6.15 -21.30 -3.50
C LYS A 339 -6.71 -19.88 -3.72
N LYS A 340 -6.25 -18.90 -2.95
CA LYS A 340 -6.67 -17.49 -3.06
C LYS A 340 -5.64 -16.60 -3.77
N ARG A 341 -4.54 -17.18 -4.25
CA ARG A 341 -3.46 -16.46 -4.90
C ARG A 341 -3.95 -15.49 -5.98
N GLN A 342 -4.78 -15.96 -6.90
CA GLN A 342 -5.31 -15.13 -7.98
C GLN A 342 -6.15 -13.94 -7.43
N GLN A 343 -6.93 -14.17 -6.38
CA GLN A 343 -7.74 -13.13 -5.74
C GLN A 343 -6.85 -12.08 -5.07
N VAL A 344 -5.77 -12.50 -4.40
CA VAL A 344 -4.77 -11.59 -3.81
C VAL A 344 -4.11 -10.75 -4.89
N LEU A 345 -3.57 -11.39 -5.93
CA LEU A 345 -2.92 -10.71 -7.06
C LEU A 345 -3.87 -9.71 -7.72
N ARG A 346 -5.13 -10.10 -7.92
CA ARG A 346 -6.15 -9.22 -8.50
C ARG A 346 -6.38 -7.97 -7.64
N ASN A 347 -6.51 -8.13 -6.34
CA ASN A 347 -6.69 -6.97 -5.46
C ASN A 347 -5.46 -6.05 -5.48
N LEU A 348 -4.25 -6.61 -5.38
CA LEU A 348 -3.01 -5.82 -5.43
C LEU A 348 -2.88 -5.07 -6.77
N THR A 349 -3.17 -5.73 -7.89
CA THR A 349 -3.15 -5.11 -9.23
C THR A 349 -4.18 -3.97 -9.33
N VAL A 350 -5.40 -4.18 -8.83
CA VAL A 350 -6.45 -3.15 -8.81
C VAL A 350 -6.03 -1.94 -7.99
N GLN A 351 -5.45 -2.15 -6.81
CA GLN A 351 -4.99 -1.08 -5.94
C GLN A 351 -3.82 -0.31 -6.58
N LEU A 352 -2.84 -1.02 -7.12
CA LEU A 352 -1.67 -0.43 -7.76
C LEU A 352 -2.05 0.36 -9.01
N LEU A 353 -2.87 -0.20 -9.89
CA LEU A 353 -3.34 0.48 -11.10
C LEU A 353 -4.23 1.69 -10.76
N SER A 354 -5.09 1.59 -9.74
CA SER A 354 -5.89 2.74 -9.27
C SER A 354 -5.01 3.87 -8.76
N TYR A 355 -3.95 3.54 -8.03
CA TYR A 355 -2.97 4.51 -7.54
C TYR A 355 -2.21 5.16 -8.70
N ALA A 356 -1.67 4.36 -9.63
CA ALA A 356 -0.95 4.85 -10.79
C ALA A 356 -1.77 5.81 -11.67
N LEU A 357 -3.07 5.53 -11.80
CA LEU A 357 -4.01 6.33 -12.58
C LEU A 357 -4.64 7.48 -11.79
N CYS A 358 -4.42 7.57 -10.48
CA CYS A 358 -5.07 8.53 -9.58
C CYS A 358 -6.61 8.54 -9.71
N ARG A 359 -7.24 7.39 -10.00
CA ARG A 359 -8.69 7.24 -10.14
C ARG A 359 -9.18 5.84 -9.78
N LYS A 360 -10.46 5.72 -9.48
CA LYS A 360 -11.10 4.40 -9.37
C LYS A 360 -11.16 3.74 -10.75
N LEU A 361 -10.95 2.42 -10.78
CA LEU A 361 -11.07 1.64 -12.01
C LEU A 361 -12.55 1.45 -12.38
N GLY A 362 -12.83 1.59 -13.68
CA GLY A 362 -14.14 1.33 -14.27
C GLY A 362 -14.24 -0.07 -14.89
N ARG A 363 -15.39 -0.34 -15.52
CA ARG A 363 -15.60 -1.61 -16.24
C ARG A 363 -14.62 -1.80 -17.41
N GLY A 364 -14.24 -0.71 -18.08
CA GLY A 364 -13.29 -0.75 -19.20
C GLY A 364 -11.86 -1.09 -18.82
N ASP A 365 -11.50 -0.99 -17.53
CA ASP A 365 -10.16 -1.34 -17.05
C ASP A 365 -10.04 -2.85 -16.69
N GLN A 366 -11.18 -3.56 -16.57
CA GLN A 366 -11.19 -4.96 -16.12
C GLN A 366 -10.39 -5.91 -17.02
N PRO A 367 -10.46 -5.83 -18.37
CA PRO A 367 -9.65 -6.70 -19.23
C PRO A 367 -8.15 -6.58 -18.96
N VAL A 368 -7.66 -5.37 -18.75
CA VAL A 368 -6.24 -5.11 -18.44
C VAL A 368 -5.86 -5.68 -17.06
N VAL A 369 -6.75 -5.52 -16.08
CA VAL A 369 -6.52 -6.14 -14.76
C VAL A 369 -6.41 -7.66 -14.88
N GLU A 370 -7.31 -8.32 -15.61
CA GLU A 370 -7.26 -9.78 -15.78
C GLU A 370 -6.02 -10.24 -16.56
N GLU A 371 -5.57 -9.48 -17.54
CA GLU A 371 -4.34 -9.74 -18.29
C GLU A 371 -3.10 -9.71 -17.37
N ILE A 372 -2.92 -8.62 -16.61
CA ILE A 372 -1.81 -8.46 -15.66
C ILE A 372 -1.85 -9.56 -14.59
N VAL A 373 -3.03 -9.84 -14.03
CA VAL A 373 -3.22 -10.90 -13.02
C VAL A 373 -2.88 -12.27 -13.60
N GLY A 374 -3.33 -12.55 -14.82
CA GLY A 374 -3.02 -13.79 -15.51
C GLY A 374 -1.51 -13.99 -15.67
N LYS A 375 -0.78 -12.96 -16.08
CA LYS A 375 0.69 -12.97 -16.20
C LYS A 375 1.33 -13.14 -14.82
N ALA A 376 0.95 -12.33 -13.82
CA ALA A 376 1.49 -12.39 -12.48
C ALA A 376 1.32 -13.77 -11.82
N ASN A 377 0.19 -14.43 -12.10
CA ASN A 377 -0.07 -15.77 -11.56
C ASN A 377 0.75 -16.86 -12.24
N ARG A 378 0.93 -16.80 -13.57
CA ARG A 378 1.71 -17.81 -14.31
C ARG A 378 3.21 -17.68 -14.08
N GLU A 379 3.74 -16.45 -14.09
CA GLU A 379 5.16 -16.16 -14.14
C GLU A 379 5.75 -15.82 -12.76
N ASN A 380 4.90 -15.75 -11.72
CA ASN A 380 5.29 -15.37 -10.36
C ASN A 380 6.03 -14.02 -10.31
N LEU A 381 5.44 -13.00 -10.93
CA LEU A 381 6.07 -11.68 -11.08
C LEU A 381 6.63 -11.14 -9.77
N THR A 382 7.75 -10.43 -9.90
CA THR A 382 8.29 -9.54 -8.89
C THR A 382 7.48 -8.24 -8.83
N TRP A 383 7.65 -7.45 -7.78
CA TRP A 383 7.04 -6.13 -7.69
C TRP A 383 7.52 -5.18 -8.77
N GLU A 384 8.80 -5.25 -9.15
CA GLU A 384 9.35 -4.48 -10.27
C GLU A 384 8.61 -4.82 -11.58
N GLU A 385 8.48 -6.11 -11.89
CA GLU A 385 7.77 -6.56 -13.09
C GLU A 385 6.29 -6.15 -13.04
N LEU A 386 5.61 -6.24 -11.89
CA LEU A 386 4.23 -5.77 -11.76
C LEU A 386 4.10 -4.27 -11.98
N LEU A 387 5.06 -3.46 -11.52
CA LEU A 387 5.11 -2.02 -11.77
C LEU A 387 5.32 -1.73 -13.26
N ILE A 388 6.17 -2.49 -13.93
CA ILE A 388 6.41 -2.41 -15.39
C ILE A 388 5.12 -2.75 -16.15
N GLU A 389 4.43 -3.84 -15.80
CA GLU A 389 3.15 -4.21 -16.42
C GLU A 389 2.09 -3.10 -16.27
N VAL A 390 2.01 -2.49 -15.09
CA VAL A 390 1.10 -1.36 -14.86
C VAL A 390 1.48 -0.16 -15.71
N ALA A 391 2.78 0.18 -15.81
CA ALA A 391 3.27 1.30 -16.59
C ALA A 391 3.10 1.09 -18.11
N ASN A 392 3.19 -0.15 -18.57
CA ASN A 392 2.95 -0.52 -19.97
C ASN A 392 1.47 -0.69 -20.32
N SER A 393 0.59 -0.70 -19.34
CA SER A 393 -0.84 -0.93 -19.56
C SER A 393 -1.51 0.17 -20.38
N THR A 394 -2.49 -0.22 -21.19
CA THR A 394 -3.29 0.70 -22.00
C THR A 394 -3.85 1.90 -21.22
N PRO A 395 -4.48 1.73 -20.04
CA PRO A 395 -5.00 2.87 -19.28
C PRO A 395 -3.92 3.80 -18.74
N PHE A 396 -2.68 3.33 -18.55
CA PHE A 396 -1.57 4.16 -18.13
C PHE A 396 -0.95 4.95 -19.31
N ARG A 397 -0.86 4.33 -20.48
CA ARG A 397 -0.26 4.92 -21.71
C ARG A 397 -1.23 5.75 -22.52
N GLU A 398 -2.54 5.62 -22.29
CA GLU A 398 -3.57 6.27 -23.09
C GLU A 398 -4.49 7.17 -22.23
N SER A 399 -5.13 8.10 -22.91
CA SER A 399 -6.22 8.90 -22.35
C SER A 399 -7.43 8.89 -23.29
N VAL A 400 -8.62 8.99 -22.72
CA VAL A 400 -9.86 9.11 -23.47
C VAL A 400 -10.19 10.59 -23.63
N PHE A 401 -10.21 11.07 -24.87
CA PHE A 401 -10.58 12.43 -25.19
C PHE A 401 -12.07 12.47 -25.57
N THR A 402 -12.89 13.07 -24.73
CA THR A 402 -14.28 13.42 -25.04
C THR A 402 -14.34 14.88 -25.50
N GLN A 403 -15.05 15.17 -26.56
CA GLN A 403 -15.41 16.58 -26.84
C GLN A 403 -16.31 17.04 -25.68
N LEU A 404 -15.88 18.10 -24.99
CA LEU A 404 -16.85 18.92 -24.26
C LEU A 404 -17.69 19.57 -25.33
N GLU A 405 -18.95 19.15 -25.48
CA GLU A 405 -19.94 19.93 -26.23
C GLU A 405 -20.04 21.26 -25.48
N THR A 406 -19.48 22.30 -26.08
CA THR A 406 -19.78 23.69 -25.71
C THR A 406 -21.26 23.89 -25.97
N LYS A 407 -22.08 23.82 -24.92
CA LYS A 407 -23.43 24.35 -24.94
C LYS A 407 -23.38 25.85 -24.78
#